data_62ffe2de9ed3e5fe814ace9dd905e6ae
#
_entry.id   62ffe2de9ed3e5fe814ace9dd905e6ae
#
_cell.length_a   1.000
_cell.length_b   1.000
_cell.length_c   1.000
_cell.angle_alpha   90.00
_cell.angle_beta   90.00
_cell.angle_gamma   90.00
#
_symmetry.space_group_name_H-M   'P 1'
#
loop_
_entity.id
_entity.type
_entity.pdbx_description
1 polymer ?
#
loop_
_entity_poly.entity_id
_entity_poly.type
_entity_poly.pdbx_seq_one_letter_code
_entity_poly.pdbx_strand_id
1 'polypeptide(L)' 'MTASMNPDDHRRNPGEEMLSLQEACEFLRVPEGTLRYWRHLGCGPRSFKVGRHVRYWRADLVLWLTEQTNRPQNHR' A
#
# COMPACT_ATOMS: atom_id res chain seq x y z
N MET A 1 10.01 -11.92 -23.17
CA MET A 1 9.62 -11.62 -23.06
C MET A 1 9.24 -10.89 -22.76
N THR A 2 9.22 -10.60 -22.56
CA THR A 2 8.84 -9.94 -22.30
C THR A 2 7.86 -9.69 -22.31
N ALA A 3 7.58 -10.13 -22.60
CA ALA A 3 6.62 -10.01 -22.76
C ALA A 3 5.70 -9.64 -21.97
N SER A 4 5.55 -9.85 -21.24
CA SER A 4 4.65 -9.49 -20.41
C SER A 4 4.48 -8.16 -20.20
N MET A 5 4.75 -7.38 -20.99
CA MET A 5 4.63 -6.04 -20.79
C MET A 5 3.26 -5.62 -20.99
N ASN A 6 2.44 -5.63 -19.99
CA ASN A 6 1.12 -5.06 -20.17
C ASN A 6 1.22 -3.59 -19.80
N PRO A 7 0.17 -2.81 -20.06
CA PRO A 7 0.23 -1.36 -19.85
C PRO A 7 0.53 -0.97 -18.42
N ASP A 8 0.11 -1.78 -17.48
CA ASP A 8 0.36 -1.45 -16.11
C ASP A 8 1.82 -1.54 -15.76
N ASP A 9 2.53 -2.45 -16.42
CA ASP A 9 3.94 -2.58 -16.16
C ASP A 9 4.69 -1.32 -16.53
N HIS A 10 4.21 -0.61 -17.52
CA HIS A 10 4.90 0.60 -17.93
C HIS A 10 4.80 1.69 -16.89
N ARG A 11 3.77 1.66 -16.08
CA ARG A 11 3.61 2.68 -15.10
C ARG A 11 4.25 2.34 -13.78
N ARG A 12 4.75 1.13 -13.64
CA ARG A 12 5.34 0.69 -12.39
C ARG A 12 6.83 0.55 -12.55
N ASN A 13 7.54 0.98 -11.55
CA ASN A 13 8.97 0.83 -11.54
C ASN A 13 9.32 -0.62 -11.37
N PRO A 14 10.42 -1.04 -11.93
CA PRO A 14 10.81 -2.43 -11.78
C PRO A 14 10.90 -2.90 -10.34
N GLY A 15 11.19 -2.01 -9.44
CA GLY A 15 11.31 -2.41 -8.05
C GLY A 15 10.01 -2.36 -7.28
N GLU A 16 8.94 -1.96 -7.94
CA GLU A 16 7.70 -1.85 -7.23
C GLU A 16 7.10 -3.21 -6.98
N GLU A 17 6.64 -3.41 -5.77
CA GLU A 17 6.22 -4.70 -5.32
C GLU A 17 4.80 -4.70 -4.86
N MET A 18 4.07 -5.74 -5.19
CA MET A 18 2.70 -5.89 -4.72
C MET A 18 2.74 -6.67 -3.42
N LEU A 19 2.13 -6.12 -2.41
CA LEU A 19 2.15 -6.71 -1.08
C LEU A 19 0.77 -7.17 -0.68
N SER A 20 0.71 -8.26 0.08
CA SER A 20 -0.54 -8.71 0.66
C SER A 20 -0.87 -7.81 1.84
N LEU A 21 -2.09 -7.98 2.36
CA LEU A 21 -2.48 -7.24 3.56
C LEU A 21 -1.50 -7.49 4.69
N GLN A 22 -1.14 -8.75 4.89
CA GLN A 22 -0.23 -9.09 5.97
C GLN A 22 1.14 -8.48 5.76
N GLU A 23 1.64 -8.54 4.54
CA GLU A 23 2.94 -7.95 4.24
C GLU A 23 2.90 -6.44 4.42
N ALA A 24 1.80 -5.81 4.04
CA ALA A 24 1.67 -4.37 4.23
C ALA A 24 1.66 -4.01 5.71
N CYS A 25 1.01 -4.82 6.53
CA CYS A 25 1.01 -4.58 7.97
C CYS A 25 2.41 -4.67 8.54
N GLU A 26 3.18 -5.64 8.06
CA GLU A 26 4.55 -5.77 8.51
C GLU A 26 5.38 -4.60 8.07
N PHE A 27 5.17 -4.15 6.85
CA PHE A 27 5.91 -3.02 6.32
C PHE A 27 5.61 -1.75 7.12
N LEU A 28 4.36 -1.54 7.43
CA LEU A 28 3.94 -0.35 8.17
C LEU A 28 4.10 -0.49 9.66
N ARG A 29 4.32 -1.71 10.12
CA ARG A 29 4.45 -2.02 11.53
C ARG A 29 3.19 -1.68 12.30
N VAL A 30 2.06 -2.05 11.74
CA VAL A 30 0.78 -1.88 12.42
C VAL A 30 0.06 -3.22 12.46
N PRO A 31 -0.81 -3.40 13.42
CA PRO A 31 -1.60 -4.65 13.48
C PRO A 31 -2.51 -4.77 12.28
N GLU A 32 -2.79 -6.00 11.91
CA GLU A 32 -3.66 -6.28 10.79
C GLU A 32 -5.05 -5.66 10.99
N GLY A 33 -5.55 -5.73 12.21
CA GLY A 33 -6.85 -5.15 12.48
C GLY A 33 -6.89 -3.65 12.25
N THR A 34 -5.77 -2.98 12.54
CA THR A 34 -5.68 -1.55 12.32
C THR A 34 -5.79 -1.22 10.83
N LEU A 35 -5.05 -1.97 10.01
CA LEU A 35 -5.06 -1.71 8.58
C LEU A 35 -6.43 -2.00 7.99
N ARG A 36 -7.08 -3.07 8.43
CA ARG A 36 -8.43 -3.37 7.97
C ARG A 36 -9.42 -2.30 8.37
N TYR A 37 -9.26 -1.79 9.57
CA TYR A 37 -10.14 -0.75 10.07
C TYR A 37 -9.99 0.51 9.23
N TRP A 38 -8.76 0.88 8.91
CA TRP A 38 -8.52 2.06 8.08
C TRP A 38 -9.16 1.90 6.71
N ARG A 39 -9.03 0.71 6.13
CA ARG A 39 -9.66 0.45 4.84
C ARG A 39 -11.16 0.61 4.93
N HIS A 40 -11.73 0.10 6.00
CA HIS A 40 -13.16 0.20 6.21
C HIS A 40 -13.61 1.67 6.30
N LEU A 41 -12.80 2.48 6.93
CA LEU A 41 -13.11 3.89 7.07
C LEU A 41 -12.78 4.71 5.82
N GLY A 42 -12.10 4.11 4.88
CA GLY A 42 -11.69 4.86 3.70
C GLY A 42 -10.45 5.71 3.92
N CYS A 43 -9.65 5.38 4.91
CA CYS A 43 -8.42 6.11 5.16
C CYS A 43 -7.26 5.13 5.13
N GLY A 44 -6.07 5.62 5.47
CA GLY A 44 -4.89 4.79 5.40
C GLY A 44 -4.31 4.78 4.01
N PRO A 45 -3.37 3.91 3.75
CA PRO A 45 -2.74 3.86 2.44
C PRO A 45 -3.68 3.28 1.39
N ARG A 46 -3.38 3.60 0.16
CA ARG A 46 -4.19 3.14 -0.95
C ARG A 46 -4.10 1.63 -1.08
N SER A 47 -5.22 0.99 -1.34
CA SER A 47 -5.26 -0.43 -1.54
C SER A 47 -6.09 -0.75 -2.78
N PHE A 48 -6.00 -1.98 -3.22
CA PHE A 48 -6.80 -2.43 -4.35
C PHE A 48 -7.08 -3.91 -4.16
N LYS A 49 -7.94 -4.44 -4.99
CA LYS A 49 -8.29 -5.85 -4.89
C LYS A 49 -7.86 -6.62 -6.10
N VAL A 50 -7.35 -7.81 -5.86
CA VAL A 50 -7.10 -8.77 -6.90
C VAL A 50 -8.08 -9.89 -6.61
N GLY A 51 -9.17 -9.94 -7.38
CA GLY A 51 -10.27 -10.82 -7.01
C GLY A 51 -10.86 -10.36 -5.71
N ARG A 52 -10.83 -11.22 -4.72
CA ARG A 52 -11.32 -10.87 -3.39
C ARG A 52 -10.19 -10.58 -2.42
N HIS A 53 -8.95 -10.58 -2.89
CA HIS A 53 -7.80 -10.39 -2.02
C HIS A 53 -7.36 -8.94 -2.04
N VAL A 54 -7.11 -8.39 -0.87
CA VAL A 54 -6.63 -7.02 -0.75
C VAL A 54 -5.14 -6.99 -0.99
N ARG A 55 -4.71 -6.02 -1.77
CA ARG A 55 -3.29 -5.87 -2.08
C ARG A 55 -2.90 -4.42 -2.00
N TYR A 56 -1.60 -4.20 -1.82
CA TYR A 56 -1.04 -2.85 -1.73
C TYR A 56 0.19 -2.79 -2.59
N TRP A 57 0.42 -1.64 -3.21
CA TRP A 57 1.69 -1.42 -3.87
C TRP A 57 2.65 -0.85 -2.85
N ARG A 58 3.87 -1.36 -2.85
CA ARG A 58 4.88 -0.86 -1.91
C ARG A 58 5.07 0.64 -2.06
N ALA A 59 5.08 1.12 -3.30
CA ALA A 59 5.26 2.55 -3.54
C ALA A 59 4.16 3.37 -2.91
N ASP A 60 2.94 2.86 -2.91
CA ASP A 60 1.83 3.57 -2.28
C ASP A 60 1.99 3.60 -0.76
N LEU A 61 2.55 2.55 -0.18
CA LEU A 61 2.81 2.55 1.25
C LEU A 61 3.88 3.57 1.61
N VAL A 62 4.92 3.63 0.79
CA VAL A 62 5.98 4.59 1.02
C VAL A 62 5.44 6.01 0.92
N LEU A 63 4.62 6.25 -0.09
CA LEU A 63 4.03 7.57 -0.27
C LEU A 63 3.18 7.96 0.93
N TRP A 64 2.34 7.03 1.37
CA TRP A 64 1.48 7.32 2.51
C TRP A 64 2.31 7.61 3.77
N LEU A 65 3.37 6.84 3.99
CA LEU A 65 4.23 7.08 5.14
C LEU A 65 4.91 8.44 5.04
N THR A 66 5.34 8.81 3.84
CA THR A 66 5.96 10.10 3.64
C THR A 66 4.99 11.21 3.99
N GLU A 67 3.73 11.05 3.59
CA GLU A 67 2.72 12.03 3.92
C GLU A 67 2.50 12.13 5.41
N GLN A 68 2.51 10.99 6.10
CA GLN A 68 2.32 10.99 7.54
C GLN A 68 3.47 11.71 8.24
N THR A 69 4.68 11.48 7.78
CA THR A 69 5.83 12.11 8.44
C THR A 69 5.93 13.58 8.14
N ASN A 70 5.30 14.05 7.06
CA ASN A 70 5.33 15.44 6.72
C ASN A 70 4.17 16.24 7.31
N ARG A 71 3.24 15.59 7.94
CA ARG A 71 2.11 16.28 8.51
C ARG A 71 2.50 16.89 9.84
N PRO A 72 1.91 18.03 10.19
CA PRO A 72 2.14 18.56 11.52
C PRO A 72 1.66 17.58 12.56
N GLN A 73 2.49 17.33 13.53
CA GLN A 73 2.11 16.39 14.52
C GLN A 73 1.62 17.10 15.70
N ASN A 74 0.42 16.92 16.05
CA ASN A 74 -0.01 17.46 17.13
C ASN A 74 -0.45 16.55 18.05
N HIS A 75 -0.08 15.59 18.26
CA HIS A 75 -0.67 14.75 19.01
C HIS A 75 -0.17 14.53 20.08
N ARG A 76 -0.34 14.46 20.35
CA ARG A 76 -0.14 14.08 21.23
C ARG A 76 0.45 14.18 21.72
#